data_6c0e587f3972154e7504c3ea0e4f8f9e
#
_entry.id   6c0e587f3972154e7504c3ea0e4f8f9e
#
_cell.length_a   1.000
_cell.length_b   1.000
_cell.length_c   1.000
_cell.angle_alpha   90.00
_cell.angle_beta   90.00
_cell.angle_gamma   90.00
#
_symmetry.space_group_name_H-M   'P 1'
#
loop_
_entity.id
_entity.type
_entity.pdbx_description
1 polymer ?
#
loop_
_entity_poly.entity_id
_entity_poly.type
_entity_poly.pdbx_seq_one_letter_code
_entity_poly.pdbx_strand_id
1 'polypeptide(L)'
;LLMRMFFEVHKNSDVNVNSLNKYEIFQRYIDAVFERNKPECEAFLNKIVAHMYSNNKYSAIPLSEIMKESEMTGAIKDIMDETILVSRKLILHENSIIEKYDEEIYFVFDELRDYCVAKYALNSFIDDGERIDVKEVITYIDKLVETNAVCTEGVINYICLLYTSDAA
;
A
#
# COMPACT_ATOMS: atom_id res chain seq x y z
N LEU A 1 14.89 -5.00 -4.16
CA LEU A 1 13.54 -4.46 -4.36
C LEU A 1 13.55 -3.30 -5.35
N LEU A 2 14.07 -2.13 -4.98
CA LEU A 2 14.07 -0.91 -5.79
C LEU A 2 14.65 -1.13 -7.21
N MET A 3 15.74 -1.88 -7.33
CA MET A 3 16.33 -2.25 -8.63
C MET A 3 15.35 -3.03 -9.51
N ARG A 4 14.61 -3.99 -8.95
CA ARG A 4 13.62 -4.75 -9.70
C ARG A 4 12.49 -3.86 -10.18
N MET A 5 11.92 -3.04 -9.28
CA MET A 5 10.87 -2.06 -9.63
C MET A 5 11.37 -1.09 -10.69
N PHE A 6 12.59 -0.57 -10.52
CA PHE A 6 13.21 0.32 -11.50
C PHE A 6 13.30 -0.32 -12.90
N PHE A 7 13.79 -1.55 -13.00
CA PHE A 7 13.89 -2.24 -14.27
C PHE A 7 12.53 -2.59 -14.88
N GLU A 8 11.52 -2.93 -14.07
CA GLU A 8 10.17 -3.20 -14.56
C GLU A 8 9.52 -1.95 -15.15
N VAL A 9 9.72 -0.78 -14.53
CA VAL A 9 9.17 0.50 -14.98
C VAL A 9 9.91 1.06 -16.20
N HIS A 10 11.23 0.86 -16.25
CA HIS A 10 12.08 1.51 -17.25
C HIS A 10 12.59 0.58 -18.35
N LYS A 11 11.92 -0.55 -18.57
CA LYS A 11 12.30 -1.56 -19.57
C LYS A 11 12.51 -0.99 -20.98
N ASN A 12 11.88 0.14 -21.31
CA ASN A 12 11.83 0.73 -22.64
C ASN A 12 12.11 2.24 -22.66
N SER A 13 12.69 2.83 -21.63
CA SER A 13 12.92 4.28 -21.56
C SER A 13 14.33 4.63 -21.10
N ASP A 14 14.94 5.62 -21.78
CA ASP A 14 16.17 6.27 -21.31
C ASP A 14 15.83 7.17 -20.11
N VAL A 15 16.14 6.73 -18.89
CA VAL A 15 15.86 7.50 -17.68
C VAL A 15 17.15 7.97 -17.04
N ASN A 16 17.18 9.24 -16.69
CA ASN A 16 18.26 9.81 -15.88
C ASN A 16 18.12 9.32 -14.42
N VAL A 17 18.87 8.30 -14.06
CA VAL A 17 18.83 7.64 -12.75
C VAL A 17 19.19 8.59 -11.60
N ASN A 18 19.92 9.69 -11.88
CA ASN A 18 20.45 10.59 -10.85
C ASN A 18 19.38 11.52 -10.24
N SER A 19 18.16 11.55 -10.78
CA SER A 19 17.09 12.43 -10.33
C SER A 19 15.88 11.71 -9.70
N LEU A 20 15.91 10.38 -9.64
CA LEU A 20 14.75 9.62 -9.14
C LEU A 20 14.83 9.41 -7.63
N ASN A 21 13.82 9.91 -6.93
CA ASN A 21 13.59 9.60 -5.53
C ASN A 21 12.95 8.23 -5.37
N LYS A 22 13.15 7.59 -4.20
CA LYS A 22 12.61 6.27 -3.87
C LYS A 22 11.08 6.21 -3.99
N TYR A 23 10.37 7.25 -3.55
CA TYR A 23 8.91 7.32 -3.64
C TYR A 23 8.41 7.48 -5.09
N GLU A 24 9.16 8.15 -5.96
CA GLU A 24 8.83 8.23 -7.39
C GLU A 24 8.91 6.86 -8.06
N ILE A 25 9.89 6.03 -7.67
CA ILE A 25 9.99 4.66 -8.15
C ILE A 25 8.78 3.85 -7.70
N PHE A 26 8.36 3.96 -6.45
CA PHE A 26 7.16 3.30 -5.95
C PHE A 26 5.90 3.73 -6.68
N GLN A 27 5.71 5.04 -6.87
CA GLN A 27 4.55 5.57 -7.58
C GLN A 27 4.51 5.07 -9.03
N ARG A 28 5.61 5.20 -9.77
CA ARG A 28 5.69 4.73 -11.16
C ARG A 28 5.49 3.22 -11.26
N TYR A 29 5.97 2.45 -10.28
CA TYR A 29 5.73 1.01 -10.24
C TYR A 29 4.25 0.69 -10.05
N ILE A 30 3.57 1.34 -9.11
CA ILE A 30 2.14 1.18 -8.89
C ILE A 30 1.36 1.55 -10.16
N ASP A 31 1.68 2.67 -10.79
CA ASP A 31 1.03 3.12 -12.03
C ASP A 31 1.23 2.11 -13.18
N ALA A 32 2.43 1.56 -13.32
CA ALA A 32 2.74 0.55 -14.34
C ALA A 32 2.00 -0.77 -14.10
N VAL A 33 1.89 -1.21 -12.83
CA VAL A 33 1.11 -2.40 -12.45
C VAL A 33 -0.37 -2.22 -12.78
N PHE A 34 -0.88 -0.99 -12.63
CA PHE A 34 -2.31 -0.69 -12.82
C PHE A 34 -2.68 -0.30 -14.26
N GLU A 35 -1.70 -0.12 -15.16
CA GLU A 35 -1.92 0.43 -16.50
C GLU A 35 -3.07 -0.26 -17.26
N ARG A 36 -3.21 -1.58 -17.15
CA ARG A 36 -4.22 -2.38 -17.88
C ARG A 36 -5.61 -2.35 -17.22
N ASN A 37 -5.66 -2.34 -15.88
CA ASN A 37 -6.90 -2.50 -15.09
C ASN A 37 -6.96 -1.48 -13.95
N LYS A 38 -6.54 -0.25 -14.22
CA LYS A 38 -6.34 0.79 -13.21
C LYS A 38 -7.48 0.96 -12.21
N PRO A 39 -8.77 1.07 -12.62
CA PRO A 39 -9.84 1.33 -11.66
C PRO A 39 -10.05 0.19 -10.65
N GLU A 40 -10.02 -1.07 -11.10
CA GLU A 40 -10.22 -2.23 -10.22
C GLU A 40 -9.03 -2.44 -9.27
N CYS A 41 -7.83 -2.32 -9.81
CA CYS A 41 -6.60 -2.49 -9.08
C CYS A 41 -6.39 -1.39 -8.05
N GLU A 42 -6.67 -0.16 -8.41
CA GLU A 42 -6.62 1.00 -7.53
C GLU A 42 -7.66 0.87 -6.40
N ALA A 43 -8.89 0.49 -6.71
CA ALA A 43 -9.94 0.25 -5.73
C ALA A 43 -9.56 -0.87 -4.75
N PHE A 44 -8.96 -1.94 -5.23
CA PHE A 44 -8.50 -3.05 -4.40
C PHE A 44 -7.35 -2.62 -3.47
N LEU A 45 -6.33 -1.96 -4.00
CA LEU A 45 -5.23 -1.44 -3.19
C LEU A 45 -5.72 -0.45 -2.14
N ASN A 46 -6.62 0.46 -2.52
CA ASN A 46 -7.21 1.43 -1.59
C ASN A 46 -8.00 0.74 -0.47
N LYS A 47 -8.74 -0.34 -0.74
CA LYS A 47 -9.42 -1.13 0.31
C LYS A 47 -8.42 -1.73 1.31
N ILE A 48 -7.30 -2.30 0.83
CA ILE A 48 -6.24 -2.87 1.68
C ILE A 48 -5.65 -1.78 2.58
N VAL A 49 -5.24 -0.66 1.98
CA VAL A 49 -4.59 0.43 2.69
C VAL A 49 -5.54 1.11 3.67
N ALA A 50 -6.81 1.34 3.27
CA ALA A 50 -7.85 1.88 4.13
C ALA A 50 -8.11 0.99 5.35
N HIS A 51 -8.13 -0.34 5.15
CA HIS A 51 -8.28 -1.30 6.24
C HIS A 51 -7.10 -1.21 7.22
N MET A 52 -5.87 -1.18 6.71
CA MET A 52 -4.66 -1.02 7.52
C MET A 52 -4.70 0.27 8.34
N TYR A 53 -5.00 1.38 7.68
CA TYR A 53 -5.08 2.71 8.29
C TYR A 53 -6.14 2.78 9.39
N SER A 54 -7.35 2.30 9.11
CA SER A 54 -8.49 2.40 10.03
C SER A 54 -8.34 1.50 11.26
N ASN A 55 -7.72 0.34 11.11
CA ASN A 55 -7.56 -0.64 12.19
C ASN A 55 -6.19 -0.60 12.86
N ASN A 56 -5.27 0.27 12.42
CA ASN A 56 -3.86 0.27 12.83
C ASN A 56 -3.20 -1.12 12.74
N LYS A 57 -3.60 -1.91 11.75
CA LYS A 57 -3.13 -3.27 11.53
C LYS A 57 -2.37 -3.34 10.22
N TYR A 58 -1.06 -3.36 10.30
CA TYR A 58 -0.16 -3.23 9.14
C TYR A 58 0.50 -4.56 8.72
N SER A 59 0.03 -5.66 9.29
CA SER A 59 0.45 -7.02 8.93
C SER A 59 -0.47 -7.61 7.86
N ALA A 60 -0.42 -8.93 7.70
CA ALA A 60 -1.35 -9.65 6.86
C ALA A 60 -2.81 -9.45 7.31
N ILE A 61 -3.71 -9.37 6.35
CA ILE A 61 -5.14 -9.12 6.53
C ILE A 61 -5.89 -10.29 5.92
N PRO A 62 -6.91 -10.86 6.59
CA PRO A 62 -7.79 -11.83 5.98
C PRO A 62 -8.43 -11.25 4.71
N LEU A 63 -8.34 -11.95 3.59
CA LEU A 63 -8.91 -11.48 2.32
C LEU A 63 -10.41 -11.25 2.42
N SER A 64 -11.09 -12.06 3.24
CA SER A 64 -12.53 -11.93 3.53
C SER A 64 -12.94 -10.61 4.19
N GLU A 65 -11.99 -9.91 4.87
CA GLU A 65 -12.22 -8.59 5.46
C GLU A 65 -12.12 -7.46 4.41
N ILE A 66 -11.47 -7.73 3.27
CA ILE A 66 -11.28 -6.76 2.19
C ILE A 66 -12.34 -6.89 1.12
N MET A 67 -12.70 -8.14 0.76
CA MET A 67 -13.64 -8.40 -0.33
C MET A 67 -14.29 -9.77 -0.21
N LYS A 68 -15.45 -9.91 -0.88
CA LYS A 68 -16.11 -11.21 -1.03
C LYS A 68 -15.50 -11.97 -2.20
N GLU A 69 -15.55 -13.29 -2.14
CA GLU A 69 -15.07 -14.16 -3.24
C GLU A 69 -15.74 -13.81 -4.59
N SER A 70 -17.03 -13.41 -4.55
CA SER A 70 -17.78 -12.98 -5.74
C SER A 70 -17.28 -11.69 -6.38
N GLU A 71 -16.45 -10.90 -5.68
CA GLU A 71 -15.84 -9.65 -6.17
C GLU A 71 -14.46 -9.89 -6.78
N MET A 72 -13.94 -11.12 -6.70
CA MET A 72 -12.62 -11.48 -7.18
C MET A 72 -12.59 -11.53 -8.71
N THR A 73 -11.99 -10.51 -9.32
CA THR A 73 -11.79 -10.43 -10.78
C THR A 73 -10.45 -11.02 -11.19
N GLY A 74 -10.28 -11.25 -12.51
CA GLY A 74 -8.98 -11.65 -13.07
C GLY A 74 -7.89 -10.64 -12.75
N ALA A 75 -8.17 -9.35 -12.89
CA ALA A 75 -7.24 -8.27 -12.60
C ALA A 75 -6.72 -8.28 -11.17
N ILE A 76 -7.61 -8.55 -10.19
CA ILE A 76 -7.23 -8.64 -8.78
C ILE A 76 -6.36 -9.88 -8.52
N LYS A 77 -6.67 -11.02 -9.15
CA LYS A 77 -5.83 -12.22 -9.07
C LYS A 77 -4.46 -11.97 -9.64
N ASP A 78 -4.37 -11.32 -10.79
CA ASP A 78 -3.09 -10.99 -11.44
C ASP A 78 -2.21 -10.11 -10.52
N ILE A 79 -2.81 -9.14 -9.81
CA ILE A 79 -2.07 -8.32 -8.83
C ILE A 79 -1.49 -9.18 -7.71
N MET A 80 -2.25 -10.11 -7.17
CA MET A 80 -1.81 -10.95 -6.05
C MET A 80 -0.80 -12.03 -6.47
N ASP A 81 -0.91 -12.54 -7.69
CA ASP A 81 -0.14 -13.69 -8.14
C ASP A 81 1.08 -13.30 -8.99
N GLU A 82 1.03 -12.21 -9.73
CA GLU A 82 2.06 -11.85 -10.72
C GLU A 82 2.89 -10.63 -10.33
N THR A 83 2.43 -9.81 -9.38
CA THR A 83 3.14 -8.60 -8.99
C THR A 83 3.93 -8.77 -7.70
N ILE A 84 4.83 -7.81 -7.44
CA ILE A 84 5.52 -7.67 -6.15
C ILE A 84 4.83 -6.65 -5.23
N LEU A 85 3.62 -6.22 -5.56
CA LEU A 85 2.88 -5.23 -4.78
C LEU A 85 2.27 -5.87 -3.54
N VAL A 86 1.39 -6.85 -3.75
CA VAL A 86 0.77 -7.64 -2.68
C VAL A 86 0.87 -9.12 -3.00
N SER A 87 0.81 -9.95 -1.99
CA SER A 87 0.78 -11.39 -2.14
C SER A 87 -0.28 -11.99 -1.22
N ARG A 88 -0.63 -13.25 -1.47
CA ARG A 88 -1.58 -14.02 -0.65
C ARG A 88 -0.92 -15.23 -0.02
N LYS A 89 -1.43 -15.61 1.12
CA LYS A 89 -1.01 -16.80 1.86
C LYS A 89 -2.24 -17.56 2.34
N LEU A 90 -2.23 -18.88 2.15
CA LEU A 90 -3.24 -19.75 2.72
C LEU A 90 -2.89 -20.07 4.17
N ILE A 91 -3.87 -19.93 5.05
CA ILE A 91 -3.76 -20.30 6.47
C ILE A 91 -4.70 -21.46 6.74
N LEU A 92 -4.12 -22.56 7.23
CA LEU A 92 -4.87 -23.72 7.66
C LEU A 92 -5.39 -23.50 9.09
N HIS A 93 -6.69 -23.66 9.30
CA HIS A 93 -7.28 -23.69 10.63
C HIS A 93 -7.22 -25.10 11.20
N GLU A 94 -6.28 -25.37 12.10
CA GLU A 94 -5.99 -26.69 12.68
C GLU A 94 -7.11 -27.25 13.57
N ASN A 95 -8.06 -26.40 14.02
CA ASN A 95 -9.12 -26.79 14.97
C ASN A 95 -10.45 -27.18 14.33
N SER A 96 -10.48 -27.41 13.02
CA SER A 96 -11.69 -27.78 12.29
C SER A 96 -11.66 -29.25 11.88
N ILE A 97 -12.77 -29.97 12.06
CA ILE A 97 -12.95 -31.34 11.56
C ILE A 97 -12.84 -31.40 10.03
N ILE A 98 -13.17 -30.30 9.38
CA ILE A 98 -12.98 -30.08 7.93
C ILE A 98 -11.88 -29.04 7.80
N GLU A 99 -10.83 -29.35 7.05
CA GLU A 99 -9.77 -28.39 6.74
C GLU A 99 -10.38 -27.11 6.15
N LYS A 100 -10.28 -26.03 6.90
CA LYS A 100 -10.68 -24.71 6.45
C LYS A 100 -9.44 -23.90 6.20
N TYR A 101 -9.36 -23.34 5.02
CA TYR A 101 -8.31 -22.43 4.64
C TYR A 101 -8.88 -21.01 4.55
N ASP A 102 -8.21 -20.06 5.19
CA ASP A 102 -8.43 -18.65 4.97
C ASP A 102 -7.26 -18.09 4.15
N GLU A 103 -7.56 -17.14 3.29
CA GLU A 103 -6.54 -16.41 2.55
C GLU A 103 -6.21 -15.11 3.28
N GLU A 104 -4.93 -14.88 3.52
CA GLU A 104 -4.42 -13.59 3.97
C GLU A 104 -3.66 -12.91 2.84
N ILE A 105 -3.82 -11.58 2.75
CA ILE A 105 -3.07 -10.72 1.86
C ILE A 105 -2.11 -9.83 2.65
N TYR A 106 -0.97 -9.55 2.08
CA TYR A 106 0.07 -8.69 2.66
C TYR A 106 0.89 -8.02 1.56
N PHE A 107 1.46 -6.88 1.87
CA PHE A 107 2.46 -6.26 1.01
C PHE A 107 3.73 -7.10 1.02
N VAL A 108 4.28 -7.36 -0.16
CA VAL A 108 5.53 -8.14 -0.31
C VAL A 108 6.71 -7.40 0.35
N PHE A 109 6.64 -6.06 0.39
CA PHE A 109 7.69 -5.23 0.97
C PHE A 109 7.12 -4.18 1.93
N ASP A 110 7.66 -4.15 3.13
CA ASP A 110 7.25 -3.23 4.18
C ASP A 110 7.36 -1.76 3.76
N GLU A 111 8.45 -1.39 3.09
CA GLU A 111 8.65 -0.02 2.62
C GLU A 111 7.59 0.44 1.63
N LEU A 112 7.11 -0.45 0.76
CA LEU A 112 6.03 -0.14 -0.19
C LEU A 112 4.70 0.02 0.54
N ARG A 113 4.43 -0.84 1.53
CA ARG A 113 3.28 -0.70 2.44
C ARG A 113 3.29 0.65 3.13
N ASP A 114 4.43 1.01 3.76
CA ASP A 114 4.57 2.24 4.55
C ASP A 114 4.36 3.47 3.68
N TYR A 115 4.89 3.46 2.44
CA TYR A 115 4.63 4.48 1.45
C TYR A 115 3.13 4.59 1.09
N CYS A 116 2.46 3.46 0.80
CA CYS A 116 1.04 3.45 0.44
C CYS A 116 0.17 3.95 1.59
N VAL A 117 0.46 3.53 2.83
CA VAL A 117 -0.27 3.97 4.03
C VAL A 117 -0.06 5.46 4.27
N ALA A 118 1.17 5.96 4.19
CA ALA A 118 1.48 7.38 4.35
C ALA A 118 0.76 8.24 3.30
N LYS A 119 0.79 7.82 2.04
CA LYS A 119 0.09 8.51 0.96
C LYS A 119 -1.42 8.53 1.16
N TYR A 120 -2.01 7.41 1.56
CA TYR A 120 -3.45 7.33 1.88
C TYR A 120 -3.81 8.25 3.04
N ALA A 121 -3.02 8.24 4.12
CA ALA A 121 -3.24 9.12 5.28
C ALA A 121 -3.19 10.60 4.88
N LEU A 122 -2.17 11.03 4.14
CA LEU A 122 -2.05 12.42 3.68
C LEU A 122 -3.24 12.82 2.80
N ASN A 123 -3.65 11.96 1.87
CA ASN A 123 -4.82 12.23 1.04
C ASN A 123 -6.12 12.37 1.86
N SER A 124 -6.24 11.64 2.99
CA SER A 124 -7.41 11.75 3.86
C SER A 124 -7.43 13.03 4.70
N PHE A 125 -6.33 13.76 4.79
CA PHE A 125 -6.20 15.03 5.51
C PHE A 125 -6.26 16.27 4.58
N ILE A 126 -6.54 16.07 3.30
CA ILE A 126 -6.74 17.19 2.37
C ILE A 126 -8.13 17.75 2.57
N ASP A 127 -8.21 19.06 2.86
CA ASP A 127 -9.46 19.79 2.98
C ASP A 127 -10.06 20.18 1.61
N ASP A 128 -11.26 20.77 1.62
CA ASP A 128 -11.94 21.26 0.40
C ASP A 128 -11.15 22.34 -0.37
N GLY A 129 -10.10 22.91 0.23
CA GLY A 129 -9.20 23.89 -0.36
C GLY A 129 -7.91 23.29 -0.92
N GLU A 130 -7.85 21.96 -1.07
CA GLU A 130 -6.66 21.22 -1.51
C GLU A 130 -5.43 21.43 -0.59
N ARG A 131 -5.65 21.76 0.66
CA ARG A 131 -4.58 21.92 1.66
C ARG A 131 -4.60 20.79 2.66
N ILE A 132 -3.41 20.34 3.03
CA ILE A 132 -3.25 19.32 4.07
C ILE A 132 -3.48 19.95 5.44
N ASP A 133 -4.41 19.39 6.23
CA ASP A 133 -4.62 19.79 7.62
C ASP A 133 -3.48 19.27 8.50
N VAL A 134 -2.58 20.17 8.84
CA VAL A 134 -1.39 19.87 9.66
C VAL A 134 -1.75 19.30 11.04
N LYS A 135 -2.88 19.71 11.61
CA LYS A 135 -3.32 19.20 12.93
C LYS A 135 -3.70 17.73 12.85
N GLU A 136 -4.41 17.34 11.80
CA GLU A 136 -4.75 15.95 11.55
C GLU A 136 -3.51 15.09 11.33
N VAL A 137 -2.53 15.60 10.57
CA VAL A 137 -1.24 14.93 10.38
C VAL A 137 -0.52 14.69 11.70
N ILE A 138 -0.42 15.72 12.55
CA ILE A 138 0.22 15.61 13.87
C ILE A 138 -0.53 14.61 14.75
N THR A 139 -1.85 14.70 14.81
CA THR A 139 -2.70 13.81 15.60
C THR A 139 -2.51 12.35 15.16
N TYR A 140 -2.40 12.11 13.86
CA TYR A 140 -2.15 10.76 13.33
C TYR A 140 -0.76 10.24 13.69
N ILE A 141 0.27 11.09 13.59
CA ILE A 141 1.64 10.74 13.99
C ILE A 141 1.69 10.38 15.47
N ASP A 142 1.08 11.20 16.34
CA ASP A 142 1.01 10.92 17.79
C ASP A 142 0.34 9.58 18.07
N LYS A 143 -0.77 9.28 17.41
CA LYS A 143 -1.46 8.00 17.50
C LYS A 143 -0.59 6.83 17.05
N LEU A 144 0.17 6.98 15.95
CA LEU A 144 1.10 5.95 15.49
C LEU A 144 2.19 5.68 16.53
N VAL A 145 2.76 6.71 17.13
CA VAL A 145 3.79 6.61 18.18
C VAL A 145 3.23 5.91 19.41
N GLU A 146 2.02 6.29 19.86
CA GLU A 146 1.37 5.69 21.02
C GLU A 146 1.06 4.19 20.82
N THR A 147 0.63 3.81 19.63
CA THR A 147 0.31 2.41 19.32
C THR A 147 1.54 1.52 19.16
N ASN A 148 2.72 2.12 19.00
CA ASN A 148 4.00 1.41 18.79
C ASN A 148 3.90 0.29 17.74
N ALA A 149 3.17 0.58 16.65
CA ALA A 149 2.98 -0.39 15.58
C ALA A 149 4.30 -0.66 14.84
N VAL A 150 4.46 -1.87 14.33
CA VAL A 150 5.70 -2.34 13.69
C VAL A 150 6.16 -1.45 12.51
N CYS A 151 5.23 -0.75 11.86
CA CYS A 151 5.54 0.11 10.70
C CYS A 151 5.61 1.61 11.02
N THR A 152 5.45 2.00 12.30
CA THR A 152 5.30 3.41 12.70
C THR A 152 6.40 4.30 12.14
N GLU A 153 7.66 3.90 12.29
CA GLU A 153 8.80 4.67 11.81
C GLU A 153 8.77 4.85 10.27
N GLY A 154 8.49 3.79 9.54
CA GLY A 154 8.43 3.83 8.07
C GLY A 154 7.33 4.76 7.56
N VAL A 155 6.13 4.66 8.12
CA VAL A 155 5.00 5.52 7.75
C VAL A 155 5.29 6.98 8.07
N ILE A 156 5.81 7.29 9.27
CA ILE A 156 6.17 8.67 9.66
C ILE A 156 7.22 9.24 8.70
N ASN A 157 8.25 8.47 8.37
CA ASN A 157 9.29 8.90 7.43
C ASN A 157 8.69 9.26 6.06
N TYR A 158 7.76 8.45 5.54
CA TYR A 158 7.11 8.76 4.26
C TYR A 158 6.12 9.92 4.36
N ILE A 159 5.41 10.10 5.47
CA ILE A 159 4.59 11.30 5.70
C ILE A 159 5.46 12.55 5.61
N CYS A 160 6.58 12.59 6.32
CA CYS A 160 7.50 13.73 6.28
C CYS A 160 8.04 13.99 4.88
N LEU A 161 8.45 12.93 4.16
CA LEU A 161 8.99 13.05 2.81
C LEU A 161 7.95 13.58 1.82
N LEU A 162 6.75 13.01 1.82
CA LEU A 162 5.68 13.40 0.90
C LEU A 162 5.17 14.81 1.21
N TYR A 163 4.94 15.13 2.48
CA TYR A 163 4.51 16.46 2.90
C TYR A 163 5.49 17.56 2.48
N THR A 164 6.80 17.32 2.59
CA THR A 164 7.81 18.31 2.20
C THR A 164 8.01 18.41 0.68
N SER A 165 7.70 17.36 -0.07
CA SER A 165 7.80 17.36 -1.53
C SER A 165 6.67 18.12 -2.20
N ASP A 166 5.46 18.06 -1.63
CA ASP A 166 4.29 18.78 -2.15
C ASP A 166 4.28 20.27 -1.73
N ALA A 167 5.13 20.62 -0.75
CA ALA A 167 5.27 22.00 -0.28
C ALA A 167 6.37 22.82 -1.04
N ALA A 168 7.10 22.20 -1.96
CA ALA A 168 8.18 22.79 -2.75
C ALA A 168 7.74 23.07 -4.20
#